data_226faa8846973d735ca123b382984865
#
_entry.id   226faa8846973d735ca123b382984865
#
_cell.length_a   1.000
_cell.length_b   1.000
_cell.length_c   1.000
_cell.angle_alpha   90.00
_cell.angle_beta   90.00
_cell.angle_gamma   90.00
#
_symmetry.space_group_name_H-M   'P 1'
#
loop_
_entity.id
_entity.type
_entity.pdbx_description
1 polymer ?
#
loop_
_entity_poly.entity_id
_entity_poly.type
_entity_poly.pdbx_seq_one_letter_code
_entity_poly.pdbx_strand_id
1 'polypeptide(L)'
;MAEASRSADRYFTVLSRAGSRGASRLGLAVAKKAARRAVDRNRIKRLAREAFRRCAASESLDFVVFARPPAASQPAAVLRASLERHFVQLYARQSS
;
A
#
# COMPACT_ATOMS: atom_id res chain seq x y z
N MET A 1 6.50 4.86 -21.93
CA MET A 1 6.35 5.61 -20.70
C MET A 1 5.58 4.80 -19.68
N ALA A 2 6.14 4.64 -18.50
CA ALA A 2 5.48 3.84 -17.48
C ALA A 2 4.35 4.64 -16.84
N GLU A 3 3.14 4.15 -16.99
CA GLU A 3 2.01 4.76 -16.33
C GLU A 3 1.80 4.14 -14.95
N ALA A 4 1.39 4.96 -14.00
CA ALA A 4 1.06 4.46 -12.68
C ALA A 4 -0.23 3.64 -12.75
N SER A 5 -0.22 2.49 -12.14
CA SER A 5 -1.43 1.71 -11.93
C SER A 5 -2.02 2.08 -10.59
N ARG A 6 -3.34 1.98 -10.47
CA ARG A 6 -4.05 2.39 -9.27
C ARG A 6 -5.00 1.29 -8.82
N SER A 7 -5.00 1.03 -7.53
CA SER A 7 -5.97 0.15 -6.89
C SER A 7 -6.50 0.86 -5.65
N ALA A 8 -7.80 0.93 -5.49
CA ALA A 8 -8.38 1.67 -4.38
C ALA A 8 -9.57 0.96 -3.78
N ASP A 9 -9.75 1.11 -2.48
CA ASP A 9 -10.96 0.70 -1.78
C ASP A 9 -11.29 1.77 -0.73
N ARG A 10 -12.18 1.47 0.22
CA ARG A 10 -12.56 2.47 1.21
C ARG A 10 -11.47 2.79 2.21
N TYR A 11 -10.45 1.95 2.31
CA TYR A 11 -9.40 2.12 3.32
C TYR A 11 -8.11 2.69 2.74
N PHE A 12 -7.77 2.34 1.51
CA PHE A 12 -6.50 2.73 0.92
C PHE A 12 -6.64 3.03 -0.56
N THR A 13 -5.79 3.93 -1.01
CA THR A 13 -5.49 4.09 -2.43
C THR A 13 -4.03 3.71 -2.59
N VAL A 14 -3.74 2.77 -3.48
CA VAL A 14 -2.38 2.30 -3.71
C VAL A 14 -2.01 2.54 -5.16
N LEU A 15 -0.91 3.21 -5.38
CA LEU A 15 -0.37 3.46 -6.70
C LEU A 15 0.89 2.63 -6.88
N SER A 16 1.09 2.16 -8.11
CA SER A 16 2.33 1.47 -8.45
C SER A 16 2.83 1.90 -9.80
N ARG A 17 4.12 1.85 -9.99
CA ARG A 17 4.74 2.04 -11.30
C ARG A 17 6.03 1.23 -11.35
N ALA A 18 6.53 1.00 -12.56
CA ALA A 18 7.77 0.28 -12.73
C ALA A 18 8.89 0.99 -11.99
N GLY A 19 9.55 0.27 -11.12
CA GLY A 19 10.69 0.78 -10.38
C GLY A 19 11.95 0.67 -11.19
N SER A 20 13.02 1.20 -10.67
CA SER A 20 14.32 1.08 -11.30
C SER A 20 15.14 0.05 -10.53
N ARG A 21 15.70 -0.88 -11.25
CA ARG A 21 16.77 -1.78 -10.80
C ARG A 21 16.54 -2.63 -9.56
N GLY A 22 15.75 -3.66 -9.72
CA GLY A 22 15.88 -4.83 -8.87
C GLY A 22 15.37 -4.75 -7.47
N ALA A 23 14.82 -3.63 -7.03
CA ALA A 23 14.27 -3.51 -5.70
C ALA A 23 12.96 -2.75 -5.71
N SER A 24 11.95 -3.32 -5.10
CA SER A 24 10.69 -2.64 -4.89
C SER A 24 10.82 -1.64 -3.74
N ARG A 25 10.13 -0.52 -3.86
CA ARG A 25 10.12 0.53 -2.82
C ARG A 25 8.70 0.79 -2.37
N LEU A 26 8.58 1.22 -1.13
CA LEU A 26 7.28 1.54 -0.55
C LEU A 26 7.30 2.95 0.03
N GLY A 27 6.42 3.80 -0.48
CA GLY A 27 6.15 5.10 0.11
C GLY A 27 4.82 5.06 0.85
N LEU A 28 4.73 5.78 1.96
CA LEU A 28 3.54 5.80 2.79
C LEU A 28 3.10 7.24 3.02
N ALA A 29 1.82 7.48 2.81
CA ALA A 29 1.22 8.79 3.07
C ALA A 29 0.00 8.58 3.96
N VAL A 30 0.17 8.86 5.24
CA VAL A 30 -0.90 8.76 6.22
C VAL A 30 -1.09 10.14 6.84
N ALA A 31 -2.02 10.90 6.27
CA ALA A 31 -2.26 12.26 6.71
C ALA A 31 -3.03 12.29 8.02
N LYS A 32 -2.92 13.40 8.74
CA LYS A 32 -3.68 13.61 9.96
C LYS A 32 -5.20 13.54 9.73
N LYS A 33 -5.65 13.93 8.56
CA LYS A 33 -7.06 13.78 8.18
C LYS A 33 -7.52 12.33 8.23
N ALA A 34 -6.66 11.40 7.84
CA ALA A 34 -6.99 9.99 7.80
C ALA A 34 -6.88 9.36 9.19
N ALA A 35 -5.93 9.79 9.98
CA ALA A 35 -5.75 9.28 11.34
C ALA A 35 -5.16 10.38 12.21
N ARG A 36 -5.96 10.92 13.10
CA ARG A 36 -5.55 12.06 13.93
C ARG A 36 -4.46 11.71 14.93
N ARG A 37 -4.53 10.51 15.49
CA ARG A 37 -3.59 10.09 16.53
C ARG A 37 -2.34 9.54 15.89
N ALA A 38 -1.19 9.95 16.42
CA ALA A 38 0.09 9.45 15.92
C ALA A 38 0.20 7.93 16.05
N VAL A 39 -0.37 7.37 17.13
CA VAL A 39 -0.32 5.92 17.32
C VAL A 39 -1.08 5.19 16.21
N ASP A 40 -2.19 5.75 15.75
CA ASP A 40 -2.97 5.15 14.66
C ASP A 40 -2.22 5.25 13.33
N ARG A 41 -1.61 6.41 13.07
CA ARG A 41 -0.79 6.56 11.85
C ARG A 41 0.37 5.58 11.84
N ASN A 42 1.04 5.41 12.96
CA ASN A 42 2.17 4.48 13.06
C ASN A 42 1.73 3.03 12.86
N ARG A 43 0.56 2.68 13.41
CA ARG A 43 -0.01 1.35 13.24
C ARG A 43 -0.28 1.04 11.77
N ILE A 44 -0.91 1.99 11.07
CA ILE A 44 -1.21 1.82 9.65
C ILE A 44 0.07 1.68 8.84
N LYS A 45 1.06 2.50 9.12
CA LYS A 45 2.36 2.42 8.42
C LYS A 45 3.03 1.07 8.64
N ARG A 46 3.00 0.57 9.87
CA ARG A 46 3.58 -0.74 10.19
C ARG A 46 2.88 -1.85 9.44
N LEU A 47 1.55 -1.82 9.40
CA LEU A 47 0.77 -2.84 8.68
C LEU A 47 1.08 -2.80 7.19
N ALA A 48 1.23 -1.61 6.62
CA ALA A 48 1.58 -1.48 5.20
C ALA A 48 2.97 -2.05 4.91
N ARG A 49 3.94 -1.79 5.79
CA ARG A 49 5.28 -2.34 5.63
C ARG A 49 5.29 -3.86 5.74
N GLU A 50 4.52 -4.41 6.66
CA GLU A 50 4.42 -5.86 6.83
C GLU A 50 3.80 -6.51 5.61
N ALA A 51 2.70 -5.94 5.11
CA ALA A 51 2.02 -6.46 3.93
C ALA A 51 2.93 -6.39 2.70
N PHE A 52 3.65 -5.28 2.56
CA PHE A 52 4.59 -5.10 1.46
C PHE A 52 5.69 -6.18 1.49
N ARG A 53 6.25 -6.45 2.66
CA ARG A 53 7.29 -7.48 2.77
C ARG A 53 6.78 -8.87 2.42
N ARG A 54 5.53 -9.17 2.79
CA ARG A 54 4.93 -10.46 2.47
C ARG A 54 4.65 -10.63 0.99
N CYS A 55 4.28 -9.53 0.33
CA CYS A 55 3.85 -9.57 -1.07
C CYS A 55 4.95 -9.17 -2.04
N ALA A 56 6.14 -8.82 -1.53
CA ALA A 56 7.23 -8.40 -2.39
C ALA A 56 7.61 -9.52 -3.34
N ALA A 57 7.49 -9.23 -4.62
CA ALA A 57 7.84 -10.17 -5.67
C ALA A 57 9.21 -9.81 -6.23
N SER A 58 9.68 -10.64 -7.16
CA SER A 58 10.96 -10.41 -7.80
C SER A 58 10.95 -9.20 -8.72
N GLU A 59 9.78 -8.78 -9.20
CA GLU A 59 9.69 -7.61 -10.04
C GLU A 59 9.87 -6.33 -9.25
N SER A 60 10.54 -5.36 -9.86
CA SER A 60 10.70 -4.04 -9.27
C SER A 60 9.47 -3.20 -9.51
N LEU A 61 8.73 -2.94 -8.45
CA LEU A 61 7.63 -1.99 -8.49
C LEU A 61 7.76 -1.03 -7.33
N ASP A 62 7.55 0.24 -7.61
CA ASP A 62 7.45 1.24 -6.57
C ASP A 62 5.98 1.43 -6.23
N PHE A 63 5.67 1.37 -4.95
CA PHE A 63 4.31 1.57 -4.47
C PHE A 63 4.22 2.81 -3.59
N VAL A 64 3.09 3.50 -3.68
CA VAL A 64 2.75 4.55 -2.71
C VAL A 64 1.37 4.21 -2.16
N VAL A 65 1.28 4.14 -0.86
CA VAL A 65 0.04 3.81 -0.16
C VAL A 65 -0.48 5.06 0.54
N PHE A 66 -1.71 5.45 0.20
CA PHE A 66 -2.42 6.55 0.84
C PHE A 66 -3.52 5.97 1.71
N ALA A 67 -3.50 6.30 3.00
CA ALA A 67 -4.55 5.86 3.90
C ALA A 67 -5.75 6.80 3.81
N ARG A 68 -6.94 6.23 3.89
CA ARG A 68 -8.20 6.97 3.89
C ARG A 68 -8.81 6.92 5.29
N PRO A 69 -9.66 7.91 5.65
CA PRO A 69 -10.18 8.00 7.01
C PRO A 69 -10.78 6.72 7.61
N PRO A 70 -11.57 5.92 6.87
CA PRO A 70 -12.12 4.71 7.48
C PRO A 70 -11.09 3.69 7.95
N ALA A 71 -9.84 3.76 7.45
CA ALA A 71 -8.81 2.82 7.85
C ALA A 71 -8.48 2.92 9.35
N ALA A 72 -8.55 4.11 9.91
CA ALA A 72 -8.13 4.33 11.29
C ALA A 72 -8.96 3.54 12.31
N SER A 73 -10.21 3.22 11.97
CA SER A 73 -11.12 2.55 12.88
C SER A 73 -11.21 1.04 12.67
N GLN A 74 -10.44 0.49 11.74
CA GLN A 74 -10.54 -0.93 11.40
C GLN A 74 -9.52 -1.78 12.15
N PRO A 75 -9.87 -3.05 12.43
CA PRO A 75 -8.89 -3.98 13.00
C PRO A 75 -7.73 -4.24 12.05
N ALA A 76 -6.61 -4.62 12.63
CA ALA A 76 -5.40 -4.91 11.85
C ALA A 76 -5.63 -5.94 10.76
N ALA A 77 -6.41 -6.99 11.05
CA ALA A 77 -6.68 -8.06 10.08
C ALA A 77 -7.36 -7.53 8.82
N VAL A 78 -8.32 -6.60 8.98
CA VAL A 78 -9.02 -6.00 7.86
C VAL A 78 -8.08 -5.17 6.99
N LEU A 79 -7.24 -4.36 7.63
CA LEU A 79 -6.30 -3.52 6.91
C LEU A 79 -5.22 -4.35 6.22
N ARG A 80 -4.74 -5.38 6.88
CA ARG A 80 -3.73 -6.26 6.30
C ARG A 80 -4.26 -6.96 5.05
N ALA A 81 -5.47 -7.49 5.12
CA ALA A 81 -6.10 -8.16 3.98
C ALA A 81 -6.29 -7.19 2.81
N SER A 82 -6.72 -5.97 3.10
CA SER A 82 -6.92 -4.95 2.08
C SER A 82 -5.60 -4.62 1.37
N LEU A 83 -4.55 -4.38 2.15
CA LEU A 83 -3.24 -4.02 1.61
C LEU A 83 -2.66 -5.15 0.76
N GLU A 84 -2.75 -6.38 1.24
CA GLU A 84 -2.23 -7.53 0.49
C GLU A 84 -2.97 -7.69 -0.83
N ARG A 85 -4.29 -7.52 -0.82
CA ARG A 85 -5.07 -7.59 -2.05
C ARG A 85 -4.62 -6.54 -3.07
N HIS A 86 -4.38 -5.31 -2.62
CA HIS A 86 -3.91 -4.24 -3.50
C HIS A 86 -2.56 -4.59 -4.12
N PHE A 87 -1.61 -5.03 -3.31
CA PHE A 87 -0.28 -5.37 -3.81
C PHE A 87 -0.32 -6.53 -4.80
N VAL A 88 -1.08 -7.56 -4.49
CA VAL A 88 -1.21 -8.72 -5.39
C VAL A 88 -1.82 -8.31 -6.72
N GLN A 89 -2.87 -7.50 -6.69
CA GLN A 89 -3.51 -7.04 -7.92
C GLN A 89 -2.57 -6.21 -8.78
N LEU A 90 -1.79 -5.34 -8.14
CA LEU A 90 -0.88 -4.47 -8.87
C LEU A 90 0.29 -5.25 -9.47
N TYR A 91 0.81 -6.23 -8.75
CA TYR A 91 1.82 -7.13 -9.32
C TYR A 91 1.26 -7.92 -10.51
N ALA A 92 0.04 -8.40 -10.40
CA ALA A 92 -0.59 -9.15 -11.49
C ALA A 92 -0.74 -8.29 -12.75
N ARG A 93 -1.10 -7.03 -12.60
CA ARG A 93 -1.22 -6.10 -13.73
C ARG A 93 0.12 -5.88 -14.40
N GLN A 94 1.18 -5.80 -13.61
CA GLN A 94 2.52 -5.58 -14.14
C GLN A 94 2.99 -6.78 -14.96
N SER A 95 2.57 -7.98 -14.58
CA SER A 95 3.00 -9.21 -15.25
C SER A 95 2.26 -9.51 -16.53
N SER A 96 1.14 -8.85 -16.77
CA SER A 96 0.30 -9.17 -17.94
C SER A 96 0.59 -8.28 -19.15
#